data_e84b75afd5cac598b4330f9b1c5f9f70
#
_entry.id   e84b75afd5cac598b4330f9b1c5f9f70
#
_cell.length_a   1.000
_cell.length_b   1.000
_cell.length_c   1.000
_cell.angle_alpha   90.00
_cell.angle_beta   90.00
_cell.angle_gamma   90.00
#
_symmetry.space_group_name_H-M   'P 1'
#
loop_
_entity.id
_entity.type
_entity.pdbx_description
1 polymer ?
#
loop_
_entity_poly.entity_id
_entity_poly.type
_entity_poly.pdbx_seq_one_letter_code
_entity_poly.pdbx_strand_id
1 'polypeptide(L)'
;MDFRVLQTFVMAAATENFHQTAEALFIAQPTVSQHIRILEKELGINLFERVGKRVRLTPAGKRFLPHAKGLLEQWHHGLEDLQAWRQGYREKLQIAVSPIIARTRLSHLIHRYTKLYPDVDLSIKIAESVEIGPLVQSGQADLGLTRMVPGELNLHTYRLYEDPVVFAVPHSGGDMEAPLPDWEQELQTKRLLTHNHPGYWDDLLLLLRQRGLSLRTMAVSQVDITKAFIEEGLGVSFLPRSAISRELFENRFMELPTPGLVMPKVASYLVLPKTGGSEPAQRFVDILAALYPPLPEVHGAGRS
;
A
#
# COMPACT_ATOMS: atom_id res chain seq x y z
N MET A 1 14.67 28.41 12.98
CA MET A 1 15.04 27.30 12.08
C MET A 1 14.45 27.53 10.70
N ASP A 2 15.23 27.48 9.61
CA ASP A 2 14.76 27.63 8.22
C ASP A 2 14.47 26.23 7.63
N PHE A 3 13.29 26.02 7.03
CA PHE A 3 12.92 24.75 6.41
C PHE A 3 13.88 24.32 5.29
N ARG A 4 14.52 25.26 4.60
CA ARG A 4 15.55 24.95 3.60
C ARG A 4 16.76 24.24 4.21
N VAL A 5 17.09 24.54 5.45
CA VAL A 5 18.16 23.88 6.19
C VAL A 5 17.80 22.43 6.50
N LEU A 6 16.54 22.17 6.90
CA LEU A 6 16.04 20.81 7.09
C LEU A 6 15.98 20.00 5.78
N GLN A 7 15.52 20.60 4.68
CA GLN A 7 15.54 19.96 3.36
C GLN A 7 16.96 19.55 2.96
N THR A 8 17.93 20.46 3.17
CA THR A 8 19.35 20.18 2.90
C THR A 8 19.85 19.01 3.74
N PHE A 9 19.50 18.96 5.03
CA PHE A 9 19.87 17.86 5.91
C PHE A 9 19.28 16.51 5.43
N VAL A 10 17.98 16.46 5.14
CA VAL A 10 17.30 15.23 4.66
C VAL A 10 17.87 14.75 3.33
N MET A 11 18.13 15.65 2.38
CA MET A 11 18.76 15.32 1.10
C MET A 11 20.20 14.84 1.28
N ALA A 12 21.00 15.51 2.14
CA ALA A 12 22.36 15.10 2.44
C ALA A 12 22.43 13.72 3.11
N ALA A 13 21.43 13.39 3.94
CA ALA A 13 21.29 12.08 4.55
C ALA A 13 20.99 10.97 3.51
N ALA A 14 20.27 11.29 2.44
CA ALA A 14 19.95 10.34 1.37
C ALA A 14 21.12 10.13 0.40
N THR A 15 21.88 11.19 0.08
CA THR A 15 22.96 11.14 -0.90
C THR A 15 24.30 10.74 -0.30
N GLU A 16 24.51 10.96 0.99
CA GLU A 16 25.79 10.83 1.70
C GLU A 16 26.96 11.57 1.00
N ASN A 17 26.61 12.62 0.23
CA ASN A 17 27.54 13.39 -0.60
C ASN A 17 27.07 14.85 -0.77
N PHE A 18 27.77 15.81 -0.19
CA PHE A 18 27.39 17.23 -0.26
C PHE A 18 27.41 17.81 -1.68
N HIS A 19 28.19 17.27 -2.59
CA HIS A 19 28.19 17.70 -3.99
C HIS A 19 26.91 17.25 -4.70
N GLN A 20 26.57 15.98 -4.58
CA GLN A 20 25.31 15.46 -5.11
C GLN A 20 24.08 16.10 -4.46
N THR A 21 24.14 16.42 -3.16
CA THR A 21 23.09 17.18 -2.47
C THR A 21 22.92 18.57 -3.10
N ALA A 22 24.01 19.24 -3.40
CA ALA A 22 23.99 20.57 -4.03
C ALA A 22 23.36 20.54 -5.42
N GLU A 23 23.73 19.56 -6.23
CA GLU A 23 23.12 19.31 -7.56
C GLU A 23 21.62 19.02 -7.45
N ALA A 24 21.22 18.12 -6.56
CA ALA A 24 19.82 17.75 -6.35
C ALA A 24 18.94 18.91 -5.88
N LEU A 25 19.51 19.84 -5.09
CA LEU A 25 18.80 21.02 -4.58
C LEU A 25 19.01 22.29 -5.42
N PHE A 26 19.77 22.22 -6.52
CA PHE A 26 20.12 23.37 -7.37
C PHE A 26 20.73 24.54 -6.60
N ILE A 27 21.65 24.25 -5.65
CA ILE A 27 22.39 25.24 -4.85
C ILE A 27 23.90 24.96 -4.91
N ALA A 28 24.70 25.94 -4.49
CA ALA A 28 26.15 25.75 -4.41
C ALA A 28 26.55 24.83 -3.24
N GLN A 29 27.57 23.97 -3.45
CA GLN A 29 28.06 23.05 -2.41
C GLN A 29 28.48 23.78 -1.09
N PRO A 30 29.11 24.99 -1.10
CA PRO A 30 29.35 25.73 0.12
C PRO A 30 28.07 26.06 0.91
N THR A 31 26.95 26.29 0.22
CA THR A 31 25.63 26.54 0.84
C THR A 31 25.13 25.30 1.58
N VAL A 32 25.29 24.09 0.98
CA VAL A 32 24.99 22.82 1.66
C VAL A 32 25.79 22.72 2.97
N SER A 33 27.10 22.94 2.91
CA SER A 33 27.97 22.87 4.08
C SER A 33 27.58 23.91 5.15
N GLN A 34 27.18 25.11 4.72
CA GLN A 34 26.70 26.16 5.62
C GLN A 34 25.38 25.76 6.29
N HIS A 35 24.41 25.25 5.54
CA HIS A 35 23.13 24.78 6.09
C HIS A 35 23.34 23.71 7.16
N ILE A 36 24.19 22.71 6.88
CA ILE A 36 24.48 21.66 7.86
C ILE A 36 25.13 22.23 9.13
N ARG A 37 26.10 23.13 8.99
CA ARG A 37 26.75 23.79 10.15
C ARG A 37 25.76 24.61 10.98
N ILE A 38 24.82 25.30 10.32
CA ILE A 38 23.77 26.08 11.02
C ILE A 38 22.92 25.10 11.85
N LEU A 39 22.46 24.00 11.27
CA LEU A 39 21.65 23.02 11.96
C LEU A 39 22.39 22.36 13.13
N GLU A 40 23.62 21.94 12.92
CA GLU A 40 24.47 21.32 13.96
C GLU A 40 24.76 22.30 15.12
N LYS A 41 24.99 23.57 14.78
CA LYS A 41 25.18 24.64 15.79
C LYS A 41 23.91 24.87 16.60
N GLU A 42 22.75 24.92 15.97
CA GLU A 42 21.45 25.12 16.62
C GLU A 42 21.10 23.93 17.54
N LEU A 43 21.43 22.72 17.12
CA LEU A 43 21.18 21.50 17.89
C LEU A 43 22.29 21.18 18.92
N GLY A 44 23.45 21.82 18.81
CA GLY A 44 24.59 21.60 19.69
C GLY A 44 25.29 20.26 19.51
N ILE A 45 25.03 19.57 18.39
CA ILE A 45 25.56 18.22 18.09
C ILE A 45 25.83 18.03 16.60
N ASN A 46 26.88 17.30 16.26
CA ASN A 46 27.19 16.98 14.87
C ASN A 46 26.23 15.89 14.35
N LEU A 47 25.63 16.12 13.20
CA LEU A 47 24.72 15.21 12.53
C LEU A 47 25.43 14.38 11.44
N PHE A 48 26.56 14.89 10.93
CA PHE A 48 27.41 14.20 9.96
C PHE A 48 28.84 14.05 10.46
N GLU A 49 29.49 13.00 10.01
CA GLU A 49 30.92 12.73 10.14
C GLU A 49 31.54 12.52 8.76
N ARG A 50 32.83 12.84 8.62
CA ARG A 50 33.59 12.61 7.38
C ARG A 50 34.24 11.24 7.41
N VAL A 51 33.96 10.44 6.38
CA VAL A 51 34.61 9.16 6.15
C VAL A 51 35.29 9.19 4.76
N GLY A 52 36.54 9.58 4.76
CA GLY A 52 37.28 9.82 3.52
C GLY A 52 36.72 10.99 2.70
N LYS A 53 36.28 10.70 1.48
CA LYS A 53 35.64 11.69 0.58
C LYS A 53 34.10 11.78 0.73
N ARG A 54 33.49 10.96 1.60
CA ARG A 54 32.05 10.91 1.83
C ARG A 54 31.70 11.50 3.19
N VAL A 55 30.43 11.84 3.36
CA VAL A 55 29.83 12.19 4.64
C VAL A 55 28.83 11.10 5.02
N ARG A 56 28.77 10.75 6.30
CA ARG A 56 27.80 9.79 6.83
C ARG A 56 27.07 10.40 8.01
N LEU A 57 25.84 9.93 8.23
CA LEU A 57 25.11 10.30 9.44
C LEU A 57 25.79 9.75 10.70
N THR A 58 25.99 10.61 11.68
CA THR A 58 26.30 10.18 13.04
C THR A 58 25.11 9.45 13.68
N PRO A 59 25.27 8.76 14.81
CA PRO A 59 24.14 8.21 15.58
C PRO A 59 23.07 9.29 15.89
N ALA A 60 23.49 10.52 16.21
CA ALA A 60 22.57 11.65 16.42
C ALA A 60 21.82 12.03 15.13
N GLY A 61 22.54 12.10 14.00
CA GLY A 61 21.93 12.35 12.69
C GLY A 61 20.88 11.30 12.31
N LYS A 62 21.17 10.01 12.53
CA LYS A 62 20.21 8.90 12.31
C LYS A 62 18.98 9.05 13.19
N ARG A 63 19.15 9.44 14.44
CA ARG A 63 18.04 9.65 15.39
C ARG A 63 17.20 10.87 15.02
N PHE A 64 17.81 11.93 14.52
CA PHE A 64 17.11 13.17 14.16
C PHE A 64 16.40 13.09 12.79
N LEU A 65 16.89 12.27 11.86
CA LEU A 65 16.36 12.18 10.49
C LEU A 65 14.85 11.94 10.41
N PRO A 66 14.22 11.00 11.14
CA PRO A 66 12.78 10.81 11.09
C PRO A 66 12.01 12.06 11.56
N HIS A 67 12.50 12.77 12.56
CA HIS A 67 11.89 14.02 13.04
C HIS A 67 11.99 15.14 12.00
N ALA A 68 13.14 15.28 11.34
CA ALA A 68 13.32 16.27 10.28
C ALA A 68 12.39 16.00 9.08
N LYS A 69 12.22 14.73 8.69
CA LYS A 69 11.25 14.33 7.66
C LYS A 69 9.83 14.67 8.06
N GLY A 70 9.42 14.32 9.28
CA GLY A 70 8.07 14.60 9.77
C GLY A 70 7.75 16.11 9.81
N LEU A 71 8.71 16.95 10.19
CA LEU A 71 8.53 18.42 10.17
C LEU A 71 8.35 18.96 8.74
N LEU A 72 9.11 18.44 7.77
CA LEU A 72 8.96 18.82 6.37
C LEU A 72 7.63 18.34 5.78
N GLU A 73 7.20 17.14 6.12
CA GLU A 73 5.89 16.61 5.71
C GLU A 73 4.76 17.46 6.26
N GLN A 74 4.80 17.83 7.55
CA GLN A 74 3.79 18.70 8.17
C GLN A 74 3.74 20.09 7.50
N TRP A 75 4.89 20.65 7.16
CA TRP A 75 4.95 21.91 6.42
C TRP A 75 4.30 21.81 5.04
N HIS A 76 4.59 20.76 4.28
CA HIS A 76 3.98 20.53 2.97
C HIS A 76 2.46 20.33 3.07
N HIS A 77 1.99 19.55 4.06
CA HIS A 77 0.56 19.38 4.32
C HIS A 77 -0.13 20.73 4.62
N GLY A 78 0.50 21.61 5.40
CA GLY A 78 -0.06 22.94 5.66
C GLY A 78 -0.15 23.82 4.41
N LEU A 79 0.81 23.72 3.49
CA LEU A 79 0.75 24.42 2.20
C LEU A 79 -0.33 23.87 1.27
N GLU A 80 -0.46 22.54 1.20
CA GLU A 80 -1.52 21.88 0.44
C GLU A 80 -2.91 22.26 0.95
N ASP A 81 -3.10 22.30 2.27
CA ASP A 81 -4.35 22.68 2.91
C ASP A 81 -4.76 24.12 2.55
N LEU A 82 -3.81 25.05 2.62
CA LEU A 82 -4.03 26.45 2.18
C LEU A 82 -4.35 26.54 0.70
N GLN A 83 -3.76 25.68 -0.13
CA GLN A 83 -4.03 25.64 -1.56
C GLN A 83 -5.43 25.09 -1.83
N ALA A 84 -5.84 24.03 -1.17
CA ALA A 84 -7.18 23.45 -1.22
C ALA A 84 -8.25 24.49 -0.81
N TRP A 85 -7.99 25.21 0.29
CA TRP A 85 -8.87 26.31 0.74
C TRP A 85 -9.04 27.41 -0.32
N ARG A 86 -7.96 27.78 -1.01
CA ARG A 86 -8.02 28.75 -2.13
C ARG A 86 -8.84 28.25 -3.32
N GLN A 87 -8.91 26.92 -3.53
CA GLN A 87 -9.72 26.28 -4.56
C GLN A 87 -11.19 26.16 -4.19
N GLY A 88 -11.57 26.57 -2.95
CA GLY A 88 -12.95 26.55 -2.46
C GLY A 88 -13.32 25.32 -1.65
N TYR A 89 -12.40 24.38 -1.45
CA TYR A 89 -12.64 23.24 -0.55
C TYR A 89 -12.70 23.71 0.90
N ARG A 90 -13.66 23.17 1.65
CA ARG A 90 -13.91 23.53 3.05
C ARG A 90 -13.48 22.44 4.02
N GLU A 91 -13.42 21.22 3.55
CA GLU A 91 -13.11 20.02 4.31
C GLU A 91 -12.09 19.18 3.55
N LYS A 92 -11.38 18.30 4.25
CA LYS A 92 -10.41 17.39 3.64
C LYS A 92 -10.69 15.96 4.08
N LEU A 93 -10.52 15.00 3.17
CA LEU A 93 -10.57 13.58 3.45
C LEU A 93 -9.35 12.89 2.87
N GLN A 94 -8.54 12.28 3.73
CA GLN A 94 -7.37 11.51 3.34
C GLN A 94 -7.62 10.02 3.53
N ILE A 95 -7.55 9.26 2.45
CA ILE A 95 -7.80 7.81 2.46
C ILE A 95 -6.49 7.07 2.15
N ALA A 96 -6.04 6.21 3.07
CA ALA A 96 -4.98 5.24 2.77
C ALA A 96 -5.61 3.95 2.25
N VAL A 97 -5.11 3.42 1.13
CA VAL A 97 -5.73 2.26 0.49
C VAL A 97 -4.71 1.30 -0.11
N SER A 98 -4.93 -0.01 0.06
CA SER A 98 -4.09 -1.03 -0.58
C SER A 98 -4.30 -1.07 -2.10
N PRO A 99 -3.27 -1.42 -2.88
CA PRO A 99 -3.32 -1.39 -4.35
C PRO A 99 -4.51 -2.16 -4.94
N ILE A 100 -4.81 -3.35 -4.43
CA ILE A 100 -5.90 -4.19 -4.93
C ILE A 100 -7.26 -3.52 -4.70
N ILE A 101 -7.53 -2.97 -3.50
CA ILE A 101 -8.80 -2.29 -3.21
C ILE A 101 -8.92 -1.02 -4.06
N ALA A 102 -7.84 -0.26 -4.22
CA ALA A 102 -7.81 0.92 -5.06
C ALA A 102 -8.29 0.63 -6.48
N ARG A 103 -7.85 -0.48 -7.07
CA ARG A 103 -8.21 -0.88 -8.44
C ARG A 103 -9.60 -1.47 -8.58
N THR A 104 -10.06 -2.23 -7.59
CA THR A 104 -11.28 -3.04 -7.74
C THR A 104 -12.54 -2.33 -7.29
N ARG A 105 -12.45 -1.48 -6.28
CA ARG A 105 -13.65 -0.95 -5.60
C ARG A 105 -13.64 0.56 -5.40
N LEU A 106 -12.45 1.17 -5.25
CA LEU A 106 -12.33 2.57 -4.82
C LEU A 106 -12.95 3.55 -5.81
N SER A 107 -12.77 3.37 -7.10
CA SER A 107 -13.26 4.31 -8.13
C SER A 107 -14.76 4.57 -8.03
N HIS A 108 -15.57 3.51 -7.81
CA HIS A 108 -17.01 3.65 -7.63
C HIS A 108 -17.37 4.39 -6.34
N LEU A 109 -16.67 4.09 -5.26
CA LEU A 109 -16.84 4.75 -3.96
C LEU A 109 -16.52 6.25 -4.06
N ILE A 110 -15.39 6.58 -4.67
CA ILE A 110 -14.95 7.96 -4.86
C ILE A 110 -15.93 8.73 -5.73
N HIS A 111 -16.35 8.16 -6.86
CA HIS A 111 -17.33 8.81 -7.73
C HIS A 111 -18.62 9.14 -6.98
N ARG A 112 -19.12 8.23 -6.16
CA ARG A 112 -20.32 8.46 -5.34
C ARG A 112 -20.09 9.52 -4.27
N TYR A 113 -18.94 9.49 -3.60
CA TYR A 113 -18.59 10.43 -2.55
C TYR A 113 -18.43 11.85 -3.10
N THR A 114 -17.65 12.05 -4.15
CA THR A 114 -17.39 13.36 -4.75
C THR A 114 -18.65 13.98 -5.36
N LYS A 115 -19.59 13.17 -5.84
CA LYS A 115 -20.90 13.64 -6.30
C LYS A 115 -21.78 14.17 -5.17
N LEU A 116 -21.71 13.56 -3.99
CA LEU A 116 -22.50 13.96 -2.82
C LEU A 116 -21.84 15.10 -2.04
N TYR A 117 -20.53 15.16 -2.03
CA TYR A 117 -19.71 16.11 -1.24
C TYR A 117 -18.65 16.79 -2.09
N PRO A 118 -19.04 17.68 -3.02
CA PRO A 118 -18.13 18.32 -3.97
C PRO A 118 -17.16 19.30 -3.30
N ASP A 119 -17.47 19.78 -2.11
CA ASP A 119 -16.66 20.77 -1.37
C ASP A 119 -15.57 20.11 -0.49
N VAL A 120 -15.43 18.78 -0.54
CA VAL A 120 -14.39 18.03 0.19
C VAL A 120 -13.19 17.80 -0.71
N ASP A 121 -12.01 18.28 -0.27
CA ASP A 121 -10.73 17.93 -0.88
C ASP A 121 -10.39 16.46 -0.56
N LEU A 122 -10.36 15.63 -1.58
CA LEU A 122 -10.15 14.20 -1.44
C LEU A 122 -8.74 13.80 -1.88
N SER A 123 -7.97 13.28 -0.93
CA SER A 123 -6.63 12.75 -1.17
C SER A 123 -6.57 11.23 -0.97
N ILE A 124 -5.97 10.52 -1.92
CA ILE A 124 -5.85 9.07 -1.89
C ILE A 124 -4.37 8.70 -1.87
N LYS A 125 -3.95 8.04 -0.79
CA LYS A 125 -2.60 7.50 -0.63
C LYS A 125 -2.61 6.00 -0.83
N ILE A 126 -1.97 5.52 -1.90
CA ILE A 126 -1.80 4.08 -2.11
C ILE A 126 -0.60 3.63 -1.29
N ALA A 127 -0.80 2.62 -0.44
CA ALA A 127 0.21 2.08 0.46
C ALA A 127 0.03 0.56 0.62
N GLU A 128 1.09 -0.15 0.97
CA GLU A 128 1.00 -1.57 1.27
C GLU A 128 0.15 -1.81 2.54
N SER A 129 -0.52 -2.95 2.59
CA SER A 129 -1.49 -3.24 3.67
C SER A 129 -0.91 -3.09 5.08
N VAL A 130 0.39 -3.36 5.26
CA VAL A 130 1.10 -3.24 6.54
C VAL A 130 1.31 -1.78 6.98
N GLU A 131 1.30 -0.84 6.04
CA GLU A 131 1.55 0.58 6.29
C GLU A 131 0.27 1.35 6.63
N ILE A 132 -0.90 0.79 6.26
CA ILE A 132 -2.19 1.51 6.37
C ILE A 132 -2.56 1.77 7.84
N GLY A 133 -2.38 0.80 8.73
CA GLY A 133 -2.60 0.99 10.17
C GLY A 133 -1.77 2.15 10.75
N PRO A 134 -0.44 2.15 10.59
CA PRO A 134 0.44 3.26 10.98
C PRO A 134 0.03 4.63 10.40
N LEU A 135 -0.39 4.69 9.14
CA LEU A 135 -0.85 5.94 8.50
C LEU A 135 -2.11 6.49 9.15
N VAL A 136 -3.08 5.63 9.46
CA VAL A 136 -4.31 6.03 10.17
C VAL A 136 -4.01 6.41 11.62
N GLN A 137 -3.18 5.62 12.31
CA GLN A 137 -2.82 5.90 13.70
C GLN A 137 -2.06 7.23 13.88
N SER A 138 -1.21 7.59 12.93
CA SER A 138 -0.45 8.85 12.95
C SER A 138 -1.24 10.07 12.47
N GLY A 139 -2.49 9.89 12.01
CA GLY A 139 -3.31 10.97 11.45
C GLY A 139 -2.87 11.42 10.05
N GLN A 140 -2.01 10.65 9.36
CA GLN A 140 -1.67 10.87 7.95
C GLN A 140 -2.76 10.39 6.99
N ALA A 141 -3.72 9.64 7.50
CA ALA A 141 -4.96 9.30 6.81
C ALA A 141 -6.12 9.30 7.81
N ASP A 142 -7.28 9.79 7.39
CA ASP A 142 -8.51 9.80 8.20
C ASP A 142 -9.12 8.40 8.32
N LEU A 143 -8.95 7.59 7.28
CA LEU A 143 -9.38 6.19 7.24
C LEU A 143 -8.47 5.35 6.34
N GLY A 144 -8.52 4.03 6.56
CA GLY A 144 -7.76 3.06 5.79
C GLY A 144 -8.63 1.97 5.18
N LEU A 145 -8.30 1.54 3.96
CA LEU A 145 -8.88 0.36 3.30
C LEU A 145 -7.76 -0.66 3.03
N THR A 146 -7.75 -1.76 3.77
CA THR A 146 -6.64 -2.72 3.79
C THR A 146 -7.11 -4.16 3.57
N ARG A 147 -6.16 -5.05 3.25
CA ARG A 147 -6.39 -6.49 3.07
C ARG A 147 -5.89 -7.33 4.25
N MET A 148 -5.49 -6.71 5.32
CA MET A 148 -5.10 -7.38 6.57
C MET A 148 -5.58 -6.57 7.78
N VAL A 149 -5.77 -7.25 8.89
CA VAL A 149 -6.11 -6.60 10.17
C VAL A 149 -4.83 -5.92 10.68
N PRO A 150 -4.86 -4.61 10.95
CA PRO A 150 -3.72 -3.90 11.53
C PRO A 150 -3.41 -4.41 12.95
N GLY A 151 -2.14 -4.35 13.31
CA GLY A 151 -1.68 -4.72 14.67
C GLY A 151 -1.80 -3.60 15.71
N GLU A 152 -2.16 -2.39 15.32
CA GLU A 152 -2.22 -1.20 16.15
C GLU A 152 -3.44 -1.23 17.10
N LEU A 153 -3.20 -0.94 18.39
CA LEU A 153 -4.24 -1.06 19.45
C LEU A 153 -5.29 0.06 19.43
N ASN A 154 -4.96 1.22 18.85
CA ASN A 154 -5.81 2.42 18.86
C ASN A 154 -6.63 2.60 17.59
N LEU A 155 -6.96 1.51 16.92
CA LEU A 155 -7.76 1.51 15.71
C LEU A 155 -9.02 0.66 15.89
N HIS A 156 -10.11 1.07 15.24
CA HIS A 156 -11.26 0.24 14.97
C HIS A 156 -11.08 -0.38 13.59
N THR A 157 -11.33 -1.68 13.49
CA THR A 157 -11.21 -2.42 12.23
C THR A 157 -12.54 -3.12 11.95
N TYR A 158 -13.13 -2.85 10.79
CA TYR A 158 -14.38 -3.44 10.35
C TYR A 158 -14.15 -4.29 9.10
N ARG A 159 -14.71 -5.50 9.07
CA ARG A 159 -14.66 -6.34 7.88
C ARG A 159 -15.68 -5.86 6.85
N LEU A 160 -15.21 -5.49 5.66
CA LEU A 160 -16.06 -5.00 4.57
C LEU A 160 -16.67 -6.14 3.75
N TYR A 161 -15.82 -6.98 3.17
CA TYR A 161 -16.25 -8.11 2.34
C TYR A 161 -15.17 -9.19 2.31
N GLU A 162 -15.60 -10.39 1.92
CA GLU A 162 -14.71 -11.51 1.62
C GLU A 162 -14.63 -11.72 0.10
N ASP A 163 -13.49 -12.16 -0.36
CA ASP A 163 -13.17 -12.40 -1.76
C ASP A 163 -12.55 -13.79 -1.89
N PRO A 164 -13.17 -14.70 -2.64
CA PRO A 164 -12.60 -16.03 -2.82
C PRO A 164 -11.29 -15.95 -3.60
N VAL A 165 -10.31 -16.72 -3.20
CA VAL A 165 -9.09 -16.94 -3.97
C VAL A 165 -9.38 -18.04 -4.99
N VAL A 166 -8.99 -17.81 -6.24
CA VAL A 166 -9.23 -18.72 -7.36
C VAL A 166 -7.93 -19.03 -8.09
N PHE A 167 -7.86 -20.18 -8.74
CA PHE A 167 -6.70 -20.55 -9.55
C PHE A 167 -6.85 -19.95 -10.95
N ALA A 168 -5.97 -19.00 -11.26
CA ALA A 168 -5.94 -18.24 -12.49
C ALA A 168 -4.86 -18.75 -13.43
N VAL A 169 -5.25 -19.08 -14.67
CA VAL A 169 -4.37 -19.48 -15.74
C VAL A 169 -4.59 -18.61 -16.98
N PRO A 170 -3.62 -18.49 -17.90
CA PRO A 170 -3.85 -17.79 -19.15
C PRO A 170 -4.90 -18.51 -19.99
N HIS A 171 -5.77 -17.76 -20.66
CA HIS A 171 -6.72 -18.34 -21.63
C HIS A 171 -5.98 -18.75 -22.89
N SER A 172 -6.02 -20.03 -23.24
CA SER A 172 -5.26 -20.60 -24.37
C SER A 172 -5.94 -20.48 -25.73
N GLY A 173 -7.02 -19.71 -25.84
CA GLY A 173 -7.74 -19.53 -27.14
C GLY A 173 -8.45 -20.76 -27.65
N GLY A 174 -8.67 -21.77 -26.81
CA GLY A 174 -9.38 -23.02 -27.19
C GLY A 174 -10.88 -22.80 -27.40
N ASP A 175 -11.50 -23.74 -28.09
CA ASP A 175 -12.95 -23.77 -28.30
C ASP A 175 -13.68 -23.78 -26.95
N MET A 176 -14.79 -23.08 -26.80
CA MET A 176 -15.59 -23.07 -25.57
C MET A 176 -16.14 -24.44 -25.16
N GLU A 177 -16.13 -25.41 -26.10
CA GLU A 177 -16.53 -26.82 -25.85
C GLU A 177 -15.36 -27.74 -25.43
N ALA A 178 -14.10 -27.22 -25.43
CA ALA A 178 -12.96 -28.02 -24.99
C ALA A 178 -13.00 -28.26 -23.46
N PRO A 179 -12.65 -29.48 -23.01
CA PRO A 179 -12.58 -29.75 -21.56
C PRO A 179 -11.58 -28.83 -20.88
N LEU A 180 -11.95 -28.38 -19.68
CA LEU A 180 -11.05 -27.54 -18.89
C LEU A 180 -9.73 -28.27 -18.59
N PRO A 181 -8.59 -27.60 -18.65
CA PRO A 181 -7.31 -28.16 -18.23
C PRO A 181 -7.34 -28.66 -16.78
N ASP A 182 -6.62 -29.74 -16.53
CA ASP A 182 -6.44 -30.21 -15.14
C ASP A 182 -5.55 -29.29 -14.36
N TRP A 183 -6.05 -28.80 -13.21
CA TRP A 183 -5.35 -27.80 -12.41
C TRP A 183 -4.04 -28.32 -11.79
N GLU A 184 -3.95 -29.60 -11.44
CA GLU A 184 -2.73 -30.20 -10.89
C GLU A 184 -1.66 -30.33 -11.98
N GLN A 185 -2.06 -30.68 -13.20
CA GLN A 185 -1.17 -30.70 -14.35
C GLN A 185 -0.65 -29.31 -14.71
N GLU A 186 -1.51 -28.30 -14.65
CA GLU A 186 -1.10 -26.90 -14.85
C GLU A 186 -0.05 -26.46 -13.84
N LEU A 187 -0.20 -26.81 -12.55
CA LEU A 187 0.79 -26.52 -11.51
C LEU A 187 2.11 -27.28 -11.65
N GLN A 188 2.08 -28.51 -12.18
CA GLN A 188 3.29 -29.31 -12.39
C GLN A 188 4.09 -28.83 -13.61
N THR A 189 3.42 -28.36 -14.63
CA THR A 189 4.05 -27.95 -15.90
C THR A 189 4.45 -26.49 -15.92
N LYS A 190 3.68 -25.60 -15.28
CA LYS A 190 3.89 -24.16 -15.26
C LYS A 190 4.50 -23.69 -13.92
N ARG A 191 5.10 -22.51 -13.94
CA ARG A 191 5.64 -21.88 -12.74
C ARG A 191 4.51 -21.25 -11.93
N LEU A 192 4.46 -21.50 -10.63
CA LEU A 192 3.52 -20.88 -9.72
C LEU A 192 4.06 -19.51 -9.24
N LEU A 193 3.37 -18.42 -9.61
CA LEU A 193 3.65 -17.06 -9.20
C LEU A 193 3.03 -16.82 -7.82
N THR A 194 3.85 -16.48 -6.83
CA THR A 194 3.47 -16.49 -5.39
C THR A 194 3.73 -15.13 -4.71
N HIS A 195 3.24 -14.98 -3.47
CA HIS A 195 3.51 -13.83 -2.58
C HIS A 195 3.00 -12.47 -3.08
N ASN A 196 2.01 -12.47 -3.97
CA ASN A 196 1.30 -11.28 -4.44
C ASN A 196 0.19 -10.81 -3.49
N HIS A 197 0.03 -11.45 -2.34
CA HIS A 197 -0.92 -11.11 -1.28
C HIS A 197 -0.35 -11.49 0.09
N PRO A 198 -0.53 -10.65 1.13
CA PRO A 198 0.13 -10.88 2.44
C PRO A 198 -0.46 -12.02 3.28
N GLY A 199 -1.66 -12.50 2.97
CA GLY A 199 -2.44 -13.24 3.96
C GLY A 199 -2.72 -14.72 3.72
N TYR A 200 -2.30 -15.38 2.62
CA TYR A 200 -2.67 -16.78 2.39
C TYR A 200 -1.60 -17.68 1.77
N TRP A 201 -0.48 -17.12 1.34
CA TRP A 201 0.47 -17.89 0.53
C TRP A 201 1.18 -18.99 1.32
N ASP A 202 1.54 -18.75 2.57
CA ASP A 202 2.25 -19.75 3.38
C ASP A 202 1.38 -20.98 3.62
N ASP A 203 0.12 -20.77 4.01
CA ASP A 203 -0.84 -21.85 4.25
C ASP A 203 -1.18 -22.58 2.94
N LEU A 204 -1.39 -21.85 1.84
CA LEU A 204 -1.70 -22.44 0.55
C LEU A 204 -0.54 -23.27 0.02
N LEU A 205 0.70 -22.79 0.11
CA LEU A 205 1.88 -23.56 -0.29
C LEU A 205 2.06 -24.83 0.55
N LEU A 206 1.75 -24.75 1.84
CA LEU A 206 1.77 -25.92 2.74
C LEU A 206 0.73 -26.95 2.28
N LEU A 207 -0.51 -26.55 2.01
CA LEU A 207 -1.57 -27.43 1.51
C LEU A 207 -1.21 -28.10 0.19
N LEU A 208 -0.66 -27.34 -0.76
CA LEU A 208 -0.25 -27.87 -2.06
C LEU A 208 0.88 -28.91 -1.93
N ARG A 209 1.86 -28.66 -1.04
CA ARG A 209 2.94 -29.61 -0.75
C ARG A 209 2.46 -30.87 -0.07
N GLN A 210 1.50 -30.75 0.87
CA GLN A 210 0.90 -31.91 1.55
C GLN A 210 0.15 -32.85 0.57
N ARG A 211 -0.32 -32.33 -0.56
CA ARG A 211 -0.88 -33.13 -1.65
C ARG A 211 0.18 -33.82 -2.52
N GLY A 212 1.44 -33.65 -2.25
CA GLY A 212 2.53 -34.26 -3.00
C GLY A 212 2.85 -33.52 -4.31
N LEU A 213 2.37 -32.28 -4.50
CA LEU A 213 2.63 -31.51 -5.72
C LEU A 213 4.06 -30.94 -5.68
N SER A 214 4.83 -31.20 -6.74
CA SER A 214 6.14 -30.60 -6.95
C SER A 214 6.00 -29.24 -7.61
N LEU A 215 6.23 -28.17 -6.86
CA LEU A 215 5.99 -26.79 -7.31
C LEU A 215 7.28 -26.09 -7.73
N ARG A 216 7.27 -25.47 -8.89
CA ARG A 216 8.29 -24.51 -9.32
C ARG A 216 7.73 -23.11 -9.06
N THR A 217 8.21 -22.43 -8.02
CA THR A 217 7.67 -21.14 -7.58
C THR A 217 8.54 -19.96 -8.05
N MET A 218 7.89 -18.80 -8.21
CA MET A 218 8.54 -17.49 -8.38
C MET A 218 7.77 -16.47 -7.53
N ALA A 219 8.45 -15.82 -6.60
CA ALA A 219 7.87 -14.76 -5.79
C ALA A 219 7.69 -13.47 -6.63
N VAL A 220 6.48 -12.93 -6.62
CA VAL A 220 6.08 -11.69 -7.31
C VAL A 220 5.20 -10.91 -6.35
N SER A 221 5.71 -9.84 -5.76
CA SER A 221 5.02 -9.12 -4.67
C SER A 221 3.80 -8.31 -5.10
N GLN A 222 3.62 -8.06 -6.40
CA GLN A 222 2.54 -7.22 -6.92
C GLN A 222 1.59 -8.02 -7.83
N VAL A 223 0.28 -7.88 -7.58
CA VAL A 223 -0.76 -8.57 -8.36
C VAL A 223 -0.73 -8.18 -9.84
N ASP A 224 -0.44 -6.93 -10.16
CA ASP A 224 -0.43 -6.48 -11.56
C ASP A 224 0.70 -7.06 -12.38
N ILE A 225 1.86 -7.17 -11.75
CA ILE A 225 3.02 -7.85 -12.37
C ILE A 225 2.70 -9.34 -12.52
N THR A 226 2.06 -9.94 -11.51
CA THR A 226 1.59 -11.34 -11.59
C THR A 226 0.63 -11.52 -12.76
N LYS A 227 -0.34 -10.61 -12.95
CA LYS A 227 -1.30 -10.68 -14.07
C LYS A 227 -0.59 -10.56 -15.42
N ALA A 228 0.30 -9.60 -15.58
CA ALA A 228 1.09 -9.44 -16.79
C ALA A 228 1.91 -10.72 -17.11
N PHE A 229 2.49 -11.35 -16.09
CA PHE A 229 3.24 -12.61 -16.27
C PHE A 229 2.34 -13.80 -16.65
N ILE A 230 1.11 -13.84 -16.13
CA ILE A 230 0.13 -14.86 -16.54
C ILE A 230 -0.26 -14.65 -18.01
N GLU A 231 -0.53 -13.41 -18.44
CA GLU A 231 -0.88 -13.07 -19.83
C GLU A 231 0.21 -13.50 -20.83
N GLU A 232 1.48 -13.29 -20.46
CA GLU A 232 2.64 -13.71 -21.26
C GLU A 232 2.95 -15.22 -21.15
N GLY A 233 2.12 -16.00 -20.44
CA GLY A 233 2.32 -17.43 -20.27
C GLY A 233 3.53 -17.82 -19.40
N LEU A 234 4.10 -16.89 -18.62
CA LEU A 234 5.27 -17.14 -17.78
C LEU A 234 4.95 -17.95 -16.52
N GLY A 235 3.65 -18.10 -16.21
CA GLY A 235 3.22 -18.88 -15.07
C GLY A 235 1.72 -18.81 -14.82
N VAL A 236 1.32 -19.35 -13.67
CA VAL A 236 -0.06 -19.39 -13.16
C VAL A 236 -0.06 -18.90 -11.71
N SER A 237 -1.21 -18.51 -11.17
CA SER A 237 -1.28 -18.04 -9.79
C SER A 237 -2.64 -18.31 -9.15
N PHE A 238 -2.65 -18.27 -7.82
CA PHE A 238 -3.87 -18.14 -7.04
C PHE A 238 -4.08 -16.68 -6.69
N LEU A 239 -5.22 -16.10 -7.11
CA LEU A 239 -5.51 -14.68 -6.97
C LEU A 239 -6.93 -14.47 -6.43
N PRO A 240 -7.17 -13.39 -5.67
CA PRO A 240 -8.52 -12.97 -5.34
C PRO A 240 -9.34 -12.75 -6.62
N ARG A 241 -10.55 -13.30 -6.67
CA ARG A 241 -11.37 -13.28 -7.88
C ARG A 241 -11.68 -11.87 -8.36
N SER A 242 -11.88 -10.91 -7.42
CA SER A 242 -12.09 -9.51 -7.77
C SER A 242 -10.91 -8.88 -8.48
N ALA A 243 -9.68 -9.32 -8.18
CA ALA A 243 -8.46 -8.78 -8.77
C ALA A 243 -8.30 -9.12 -10.26
N ILE A 244 -8.96 -10.21 -10.73
CA ILE A 244 -8.89 -10.72 -12.10
C ILE A 244 -10.23 -10.66 -12.83
N SER A 245 -11.25 -10.01 -12.26
CA SER A 245 -12.61 -9.98 -12.83
C SER A 245 -12.64 -9.42 -14.25
N ARG A 246 -11.79 -8.44 -14.55
CA ARG A 246 -11.68 -7.84 -15.88
C ARG A 246 -11.05 -8.81 -16.86
N GLU A 247 -9.98 -9.47 -16.50
CA GLU A 247 -9.25 -10.44 -17.32
C GLU A 247 -10.11 -11.68 -17.63
N LEU A 248 -10.94 -12.11 -16.65
CA LEU A 248 -11.94 -13.16 -16.86
C LEU A 248 -13.02 -12.72 -17.85
N PHE A 249 -13.54 -11.49 -17.70
CA PHE A 249 -14.56 -10.95 -18.61
C PHE A 249 -14.04 -10.76 -20.04
N GLU A 250 -12.78 -10.32 -20.18
CA GLU A 250 -12.10 -10.12 -21.46
C GLU A 250 -11.55 -11.44 -22.07
N ASN A 251 -11.80 -12.59 -21.43
CA ASN A 251 -11.28 -13.91 -21.83
C ASN A 251 -9.74 -13.95 -21.97
N ARG A 252 -9.02 -13.16 -21.18
CA ARG A 252 -7.56 -13.22 -21.10
C ARG A 252 -7.08 -14.27 -20.10
N PHE A 253 -7.88 -14.48 -19.04
CA PHE A 253 -7.67 -15.51 -18.03
C PHE A 253 -8.82 -16.51 -18.02
N MET A 254 -8.52 -17.68 -17.47
CA MET A 254 -9.47 -18.72 -17.13
C MET A 254 -9.34 -19.04 -15.64
N GLU A 255 -10.47 -19.18 -14.96
CA GLU A 255 -10.55 -19.70 -13.59
C GLU A 255 -10.71 -21.22 -13.67
N LEU A 256 -9.74 -21.97 -13.15
CA LEU A 256 -9.84 -23.43 -13.08
C LEU A 256 -10.39 -23.88 -11.73
N PRO A 257 -11.38 -24.79 -11.72
CA PRO A 257 -11.83 -25.42 -10.50
C PRO A 257 -10.70 -26.27 -9.88
N THR A 258 -10.59 -26.23 -8.55
CA THR A 258 -9.57 -26.95 -7.78
C THR A 258 -10.23 -27.98 -6.86
N PRO A 259 -10.82 -29.07 -7.38
CA PRO A 259 -11.54 -30.04 -6.59
C PRO A 259 -10.66 -30.66 -5.50
N GLY A 260 -11.22 -30.75 -4.29
CA GLY A 260 -10.51 -31.27 -3.12
C GLY A 260 -9.50 -30.32 -2.48
N LEU A 261 -9.35 -29.08 -2.97
CA LEU A 261 -8.58 -28.03 -2.32
C LEU A 261 -9.54 -27.02 -1.67
N VAL A 262 -9.42 -26.82 -0.37
CA VAL A 262 -10.16 -25.78 0.34
C VAL A 262 -9.47 -24.45 0.09
N MET A 263 -10.07 -23.64 -0.79
CA MET A 263 -9.47 -22.36 -1.16
C MET A 263 -9.65 -21.32 -0.04
N PRO A 264 -8.62 -20.54 0.25
CA PRO A 264 -8.72 -19.47 1.21
C PRO A 264 -9.68 -18.37 0.71
N LYS A 265 -10.30 -17.68 1.66
CA LYS A 265 -10.99 -16.42 1.42
C LYS A 265 -10.17 -15.30 2.02
N VAL A 266 -10.07 -14.21 1.31
CA VAL A 266 -9.38 -13.03 1.77
C VAL A 266 -10.38 -11.92 2.05
N ALA A 267 -10.22 -11.26 3.20
CA ALA A 267 -11.09 -10.17 3.59
C ALA A 267 -10.48 -8.81 3.25
N SER A 268 -11.35 -7.83 3.08
CA SER A 268 -10.98 -6.42 3.04
C SER A 268 -11.54 -5.73 4.29
N TYR A 269 -10.80 -4.76 4.79
CA TYR A 269 -11.11 -4.11 6.05
C TYR A 269 -11.12 -2.60 5.90
N LEU A 270 -12.03 -1.96 6.62
CA LEU A 270 -12.03 -0.54 6.94
C LEU A 270 -11.30 -0.36 8.27
N VAL A 271 -10.41 0.62 8.32
CA VAL A 271 -9.64 0.99 9.51
C VAL A 271 -9.93 2.44 9.84
N LEU A 272 -10.30 2.70 11.10
CA LEU A 272 -10.62 4.02 11.63
C LEU A 272 -9.83 4.29 12.92
N PRO A 273 -9.48 5.54 13.22
CA PRO A 273 -8.95 5.88 14.54
C PRO A 273 -10.04 5.70 15.61
N LYS A 274 -9.67 5.24 16.82
CA LYS A 274 -10.60 5.13 17.94
C LYS A 274 -11.11 6.48 18.44
N THR A 275 -10.33 7.52 18.22
CA THR A 275 -10.65 8.89 18.65
C THR A 275 -10.35 9.86 17.52
N GLY A 276 -11.14 10.93 17.39
CA GLY A 276 -10.84 12.02 16.47
C GLY A 276 -11.21 11.77 15.01
N GLY A 277 -12.18 10.89 14.72
CA GLY A 277 -12.68 10.71 13.34
C GLY A 277 -13.25 12.02 12.79
N SER A 278 -12.87 12.38 11.54
CA SER A 278 -13.40 13.56 10.86
C SER A 278 -14.81 13.34 10.33
N GLU A 279 -15.62 14.40 10.22
CA GLU A 279 -16.96 14.32 9.64
C GLU A 279 -16.94 13.81 8.19
N PRO A 280 -16.02 14.25 7.31
CA PRO A 280 -15.86 13.67 5.98
C PRO A 280 -15.57 12.17 5.97
N ALA A 281 -14.78 11.67 6.93
CA ALA A 281 -14.53 10.23 7.06
C ALA A 281 -15.78 9.47 7.46
N GLN A 282 -16.60 10.00 8.38
CA GLN A 282 -17.86 9.38 8.76
C GLN A 282 -18.84 9.29 7.57
N ARG A 283 -18.96 10.35 6.78
CA ARG A 283 -19.77 10.34 5.56
C ARG A 283 -19.31 9.28 4.55
N PHE A 284 -18.00 9.05 4.45
CA PHE A 284 -17.46 7.99 3.61
C PHE A 284 -17.78 6.60 4.17
N VAL A 285 -17.72 6.42 5.48
CA VAL A 285 -18.11 5.18 6.17
C VAL A 285 -19.59 4.88 5.94
N ASP A 286 -20.46 5.87 5.96
CA ASP A 286 -21.91 5.71 5.72
C ASP A 286 -22.18 5.19 4.29
N ILE A 287 -21.42 5.66 3.31
CA ILE A 287 -21.49 5.14 1.94
C ILE A 287 -21.00 3.69 1.88
N LEU A 288 -19.91 3.35 2.58
CA LEU A 288 -19.42 1.98 2.67
C LEU A 288 -20.45 1.06 3.34
N ALA A 289 -21.03 1.48 4.46
CA ALA A 289 -22.03 0.70 5.20
C ALA A 289 -23.30 0.43 4.37
N ALA A 290 -23.69 1.37 3.52
CA ALA A 290 -24.80 1.19 2.59
C ALA A 290 -24.51 0.15 1.48
N LEU A 291 -23.24 -0.04 1.13
CA LEU A 291 -22.81 -0.97 0.09
C LEU A 291 -22.40 -2.36 0.64
N TYR A 292 -21.93 -2.41 1.88
CA TYR A 292 -21.38 -3.59 2.54
C TYR A 292 -21.95 -3.80 3.94
N PRO A 293 -23.27 -3.98 4.11
CA PRO A 293 -23.86 -4.27 5.42
C PRO A 293 -23.75 -5.77 5.76
N PRO A 294 -23.66 -6.15 7.03
CA PRO A 294 -23.19 -5.34 8.15
C PRO A 294 -21.68 -5.17 8.14
N LEU A 295 -21.15 -4.14 8.84
CA LEU A 295 -19.72 -3.94 9.07
C LEU A 295 -19.34 -4.49 10.47
N PRO A 296 -19.07 -5.80 10.63
CA PRO A 296 -18.68 -6.35 11.93
C PRO A 296 -17.29 -5.86 12.32
N GLU A 297 -17.15 -5.38 13.55
CA GLU A 297 -15.85 -5.01 14.08
C GLU A 297 -15.00 -6.26 14.30
N VAL A 298 -13.73 -6.19 13.91
CA VAL A 298 -12.74 -7.25 14.06
C VAL A 298 -11.66 -6.76 15.02
N HIS A 299 -11.50 -7.44 16.13
CA HIS A 299 -10.40 -7.17 17.06
C HIS A 299 -9.16 -7.90 16.54
N GLY A 300 -8.04 -7.18 16.42
CA GLY A 300 -6.76 -7.80 16.05
C GLY A 300 -6.48 -8.97 16.99
N ALA A 301 -6.19 -10.14 16.43
CA ALA A 301 -5.73 -11.26 17.22
C ALA A 301 -4.41 -10.83 17.88
N GLY A 302 -4.45 -10.54 19.17
CA GLY A 302 -3.24 -10.41 19.96
C GLY A 302 -2.42 -11.69 19.73
N ARG A 303 -1.17 -11.52 19.33
CA ARG A 303 -0.21 -12.63 19.31
C ARG A 303 -0.21 -13.22 20.73
N SER A 304 -0.86 -14.38 20.89
CA SER A 304 -0.64 -15.27 22.03
C SER A 304 0.67 -16.03 21.83
#